data_17b93bb0b88bf8f81d93a57791b56973
#
_entry.id   17b93bb0b88bf8f81d93a57791b56973
#
_cell.length_a   1.000
_cell.length_b   1.000
_cell.length_c   1.000
_cell.angle_alpha   90.00
_cell.angle_beta   90.00
_cell.angle_gamma   90.00
#
_symmetry.space_group_name_H-M   'P 1'
#
loop_
_entity.id
_entity.type
_entity.pdbx_description
1 polymer ?
#
loop_
_entity_poly.entity_id
_entity_poly.type
_entity_poly.pdbx_seq_one_letter_code
_entity_poly.pdbx_strand_id
1 'polypeptide(L)'
;MIGVIGCIFLASAAVFVRFVIARAEPILRARVIETLSNRFKSKVELASLDVSVVKGLEVSGTGLKIFGTTDPNPYAPGFQALISLPEFHFHAGLRGLFGPAIHVDTVYVKGMELNVPPKGDRQEFTRMSSETRKMTVFVDQFVCEDTRLLINTSNPGKPPLEFAIGNLTMKEIGPGQPMRFDATLVNPKPVGNIQSTGLFGPWNENNPRDTPVQGDYSFRDADLSTIKGIGGMLSSTGKYAGTLGDIVVDGQTDTPDFRIARSGHPVPLHTEFHAIVDGTSGDTQLEPVKATLLHSSFTAAGSVIRVQNPDGHDIELDVVMDHAKIEDLLKLGVRTDPPVMSGPVEMKTKLSLRPGSADVADRLKLAGNFHVFPAYFTNQKVQGRLDAISLRTQGKHKDALDQTEEKVPVDLRGIFTLANGTLSFSLLHFLIPGTHVDMTGDYSLDGRTFDFRGTVRLDAKLSQMTTGWKSMLLKPADRFFSKDGAGTELPVRITGTESEPHFGLDFGHKDDPKAEKNFGPAAQR
;
A
#
# COMPACT_ATOMS: atom_id res chain seq x y z
N MET A 1 53.94 53.93 14.72
CA MET A 1 54.49 53.72 13.35
C MET A 1 54.66 52.20 13.05
N ILE A 2 55.23 51.41 13.97
CA ILE A 2 55.46 49.95 13.75
C ILE A 2 54.15 49.17 13.59
N GLY A 3 53.07 49.47 14.33
CA GLY A 3 51.82 48.79 14.23
C GLY A 3 51.04 48.97 12.91
N VAL A 4 51.17 50.12 12.28
CA VAL A 4 50.57 50.46 10.98
C VAL A 4 51.23 49.68 9.84
N ILE A 5 52.57 49.53 9.92
CA ILE A 5 53.35 48.78 8.93
C ILE A 5 53.02 47.28 9.04
N GLY A 6 52.83 46.76 10.24
CA GLY A 6 52.40 45.39 10.47
C GLY A 6 50.99 45.07 9.91
N CYS A 7 50.05 46.01 10.07
CA CYS A 7 48.70 45.85 9.52
C CYS A 7 48.69 45.91 7.98
N ILE A 8 49.53 46.76 7.38
CA ILE A 8 49.65 46.85 5.92
C ILE A 8 50.30 45.59 5.34
N PHE A 9 51.27 45.00 6.05
CA PHE A 9 51.91 43.76 5.62
C PHE A 9 50.96 42.56 5.72
N LEU A 10 50.20 42.48 6.81
CA LEU A 10 49.15 41.44 6.97
C LEU A 10 48.00 41.59 5.96
N ALA A 11 47.60 42.85 5.69
CA ALA A 11 46.58 43.10 4.68
C ALA A 11 47.08 42.78 3.26
N SER A 12 48.35 43.16 2.93
CA SER A 12 48.94 42.82 1.63
C SER A 12 49.22 41.31 1.48
N ALA A 13 49.60 40.61 2.56
CA ALA A 13 49.73 39.16 2.57
C ALA A 13 48.38 38.49 2.37
N ALA A 14 47.35 38.95 3.05
CA ALA A 14 45.98 38.43 2.87
C ALA A 14 45.44 38.67 1.46
N VAL A 15 45.69 39.86 0.87
CA VAL A 15 45.35 40.18 -0.53
C VAL A 15 46.16 39.33 -1.50
N PHE A 16 47.45 39.11 -1.24
CA PHE A 16 48.32 38.26 -2.07
C PHE A 16 47.87 36.80 -2.02
N VAL A 17 47.56 36.25 -0.82
CA VAL A 17 47.02 34.92 -0.65
C VAL A 17 45.69 34.78 -1.39
N ARG A 18 44.81 35.77 -1.25
CA ARG A 18 43.51 35.78 -1.96
C ARG A 18 43.69 35.89 -3.49
N PHE A 19 44.70 36.63 -3.96
CA PHE A 19 45.02 36.74 -5.38
C PHE A 19 45.62 35.44 -5.93
N VAL A 20 46.48 34.75 -5.16
CA VAL A 20 47.06 33.46 -5.54
C VAL A 20 45.96 32.39 -5.57
N ILE A 21 45.07 32.39 -4.58
CA ILE A 21 43.90 31.46 -4.52
C ILE A 21 42.97 31.74 -5.71
N ALA A 22 42.61 32.98 -6.01
CA ALA A 22 41.76 33.35 -7.13
C ALA A 22 42.35 32.97 -8.50
N ARG A 23 43.69 32.96 -8.64
CA ARG A 23 44.39 32.48 -9.84
C ARG A 23 44.53 30.95 -9.89
N ALA A 24 44.56 30.30 -8.74
CA ALA A 24 44.64 28.85 -8.63
C ALA A 24 43.26 28.17 -8.87
N GLU A 25 42.15 28.86 -8.60
CA GLU A 25 40.79 28.35 -8.74
C GLU A 25 40.50 27.68 -10.09
N PRO A 26 40.75 28.34 -11.27
CA PRO A 26 40.47 27.72 -12.55
C PRO A 26 41.35 26.49 -12.83
N ILE A 27 42.57 26.47 -12.32
CA ILE A 27 43.50 25.34 -12.45
C ILE A 27 43.04 24.19 -11.59
N LEU A 28 42.65 24.45 -10.33
CA LEU A 28 42.13 23.46 -9.41
C LEU A 28 40.80 22.87 -9.91
N ARG A 29 39.91 23.73 -10.41
CA ARG A 29 38.65 23.31 -11.02
C ARG A 29 38.87 22.39 -12.22
N ALA A 30 39.76 22.76 -13.14
CA ALA A 30 40.12 21.95 -14.29
C ALA A 30 40.69 20.57 -13.87
N ARG A 31 41.58 20.57 -12.85
CA ARG A 31 42.13 19.32 -12.30
C ARG A 31 41.10 18.45 -11.63
N VAL A 32 40.17 19.03 -10.89
CA VAL A 32 39.05 18.26 -10.28
C VAL A 32 38.19 17.63 -11.36
N ILE A 33 37.82 18.38 -12.40
CA ILE A 33 37.04 17.89 -13.53
C ILE A 33 37.81 16.74 -14.24
N GLU A 34 39.08 16.94 -14.55
CA GLU A 34 39.94 15.95 -15.21
C GLU A 34 40.04 14.66 -14.36
N THR A 35 40.28 14.79 -13.05
CA THR A 35 40.43 13.68 -12.13
C THR A 35 39.13 12.89 -12.01
N LEU A 36 37.99 13.56 -11.85
CA LEU A 36 36.68 12.95 -11.77
C LEU A 36 36.30 12.32 -13.12
N SER A 37 36.55 13.00 -14.25
CA SER A 37 36.27 12.45 -15.58
C SER A 37 37.07 11.16 -15.86
N ASN A 38 38.33 11.15 -15.46
CA ASN A 38 39.21 9.98 -15.60
C ASN A 38 38.77 8.83 -14.66
N ARG A 39 38.33 9.17 -13.43
CA ARG A 39 37.88 8.18 -12.45
C ARG A 39 36.54 7.56 -12.83
N PHE A 40 35.58 8.36 -13.23
CA PHE A 40 34.24 7.90 -13.62
C PHE A 40 34.15 7.50 -15.10
N LYS A 41 35.21 7.75 -15.88
CA LYS A 41 35.22 7.54 -17.35
C LYS A 41 33.99 8.17 -17.99
N SER A 42 33.63 9.35 -17.55
CA SER A 42 32.41 10.05 -17.97
C SER A 42 32.63 11.56 -18.03
N LYS A 43 31.71 12.26 -18.70
CA LYS A 43 31.68 13.70 -18.71
C LYS A 43 31.39 14.22 -17.30
N VAL A 44 32.17 15.21 -16.86
CA VAL A 44 31.98 15.90 -15.58
C VAL A 44 31.88 17.41 -15.85
N GLU A 45 30.91 18.04 -15.25
CA GLU A 45 30.72 19.50 -15.26
C GLU A 45 30.79 20.02 -13.82
N LEU A 46 31.37 21.18 -13.61
CA LEU A 46 31.49 21.86 -12.32
C LEU A 46 31.37 23.36 -12.56
N ALA A 47 30.36 24.01 -11.98
CA ALA A 47 30.12 25.44 -12.22
C ALA A 47 31.09 26.33 -11.44
N SER A 48 31.26 26.12 -10.15
CA SER A 48 32.23 26.86 -9.31
C SER A 48 32.94 25.93 -8.34
N LEU A 49 34.14 26.35 -7.92
CA LEU A 49 34.95 25.67 -6.92
C LEU A 49 35.75 26.71 -6.14
N ASP A 50 35.46 26.84 -4.87
CA ASP A 50 36.19 27.66 -3.92
C ASP A 50 37.01 26.81 -2.97
N VAL A 51 38.24 27.18 -2.72
CA VAL A 51 39.15 26.43 -1.83
C VAL A 51 39.80 27.40 -0.85
N SER A 52 39.68 27.06 0.44
CA SER A 52 40.33 27.80 1.54
C SER A 52 41.16 26.84 2.38
N VAL A 53 42.32 27.31 2.83
CA VAL A 53 43.28 26.56 3.65
C VAL A 53 43.59 27.21 5.00
N VAL A 54 42.83 28.22 5.39
CA VAL A 54 43.15 29.08 6.56
C VAL A 54 42.94 28.34 7.89
N LYS A 55 41.90 27.54 7.98
CA LYS A 55 41.56 26.76 9.19
C LYS A 55 41.49 25.24 8.96
N GLY A 56 42.12 24.75 7.92
CA GLY A 56 41.99 23.43 7.36
C GLY A 56 41.77 23.52 5.87
N LEU A 57 41.55 22.41 5.20
CA LEU A 57 41.09 22.41 3.81
C LEU A 57 39.58 22.54 3.81
N GLU A 58 39.06 23.66 3.41
CA GLU A 58 37.65 23.88 3.11
C GLU A 58 37.49 23.95 1.60
N VAL A 59 36.58 23.14 1.07
CA VAL A 59 36.23 23.16 -0.36
C VAL A 59 34.72 23.28 -0.48
N SER A 60 34.29 24.29 -1.21
CA SER A 60 32.90 24.48 -1.57
C SER A 60 32.77 24.61 -3.08
N GLY A 61 31.62 24.24 -3.61
CA GLY A 61 31.34 24.33 -5.02
C GLY A 61 29.88 24.18 -5.37
N THR A 62 29.59 24.56 -6.62
CA THR A 62 28.23 24.49 -7.14
C THR A 62 28.20 23.79 -8.49
N GLY A 63 27.06 23.16 -8.79
CA GLY A 63 26.74 22.61 -10.10
C GLY A 63 27.66 21.48 -10.55
N LEU A 64 28.11 20.61 -9.64
CA LEU A 64 28.83 19.40 -10.02
C LEU A 64 27.83 18.39 -10.61
N LYS A 65 28.11 17.98 -11.86
CA LYS A 65 27.35 16.96 -12.57
C LYS A 65 28.27 15.89 -13.12
N ILE A 66 27.93 14.62 -12.86
CA ILE A 66 28.63 13.45 -13.39
C ILE A 66 27.63 12.70 -14.26
N PHE A 67 27.95 12.57 -15.55
CA PHE A 67 27.06 11.96 -16.55
C PHE A 67 27.31 10.46 -16.68
N GLY A 68 26.39 9.75 -17.34
CA GLY A 68 26.52 8.32 -17.64
C GLY A 68 27.35 8.00 -18.89
N THR A 69 27.87 9.03 -19.60
CA THR A 69 28.64 8.86 -20.85
C THR A 69 29.70 9.95 -20.98
N THR A 70 30.71 9.66 -21.77
CA THR A 70 31.73 10.66 -22.22
C THR A 70 31.27 11.42 -23.46
N ASP A 71 30.25 10.96 -24.16
CA ASP A 71 29.73 11.61 -25.38
C ASP A 71 29.11 12.97 -25.01
N PRO A 72 29.56 14.06 -25.62
CA PRO A 72 29.01 15.40 -25.39
C PRO A 72 27.63 15.63 -26.00
N ASN A 73 27.14 14.70 -26.84
CA ASN A 73 25.85 14.82 -27.51
C ASN A 73 24.69 14.68 -26.49
N PRO A 74 23.84 15.72 -26.31
CA PRO A 74 22.71 15.67 -25.38
C PRO A 74 21.66 14.60 -25.70
N TYR A 75 21.69 14.04 -26.90
CA TYR A 75 20.81 12.94 -27.32
C TYR A 75 21.47 11.56 -27.23
N ALA A 76 22.72 11.47 -26.77
CA ALA A 76 23.41 10.20 -26.61
C ALA A 76 22.80 9.37 -25.48
N PRO A 77 22.74 8.04 -25.61
CA PRO A 77 22.38 7.17 -24.52
C PRO A 77 23.26 7.42 -23.29
N GLY A 78 22.64 7.59 -22.12
CA GLY A 78 23.35 7.87 -20.87
C GLY A 78 23.78 9.33 -20.66
N PHE A 79 23.36 10.27 -21.50
CA PHE A 79 23.64 11.72 -21.30
C PHE A 79 22.99 12.29 -20.04
N GLN A 80 22.10 11.59 -19.38
CA GLN A 80 21.55 11.99 -18.08
C GLN A 80 22.65 12.06 -17.01
N ALA A 81 22.59 13.09 -16.17
CA ALA A 81 23.46 13.16 -15.00
C ALA A 81 23.11 12.02 -14.03
N LEU A 82 24.07 11.16 -13.74
CA LEU A 82 23.95 10.11 -12.73
C LEU A 82 23.98 10.69 -11.32
N ILE A 83 24.80 11.73 -11.16
CA ILE A 83 24.95 12.47 -9.91
C ILE A 83 24.89 13.95 -10.27
N SER A 84 24.01 14.68 -9.60
CA SER A 84 23.92 16.13 -9.67
C SER A 84 24.00 16.70 -8.26
N LEU A 85 24.97 17.57 -8.02
CA LEU A 85 25.19 18.26 -6.75
C LEU A 85 25.08 19.77 -7.00
N PRO A 86 23.91 20.37 -6.77
CA PRO A 86 23.75 21.82 -6.90
C PRO A 86 24.67 22.61 -5.98
N GLU A 87 24.84 22.13 -4.74
CA GLU A 87 25.70 22.76 -3.74
C GLU A 87 26.39 21.68 -2.89
N PHE A 88 27.69 21.83 -2.68
CA PHE A 88 28.45 20.97 -1.79
C PHE A 88 29.51 21.76 -1.04
N HIS A 89 29.81 21.31 0.16
CA HIS A 89 30.87 21.84 1.00
C HIS A 89 31.52 20.67 1.76
N PHE A 90 32.83 20.63 1.84
CA PHE A 90 33.53 19.70 2.71
C PHE A 90 34.69 20.35 3.44
N HIS A 91 34.96 19.84 4.63
CA HIS A 91 36.03 20.22 5.50
C HIS A 91 36.93 19.01 5.81
N ALA A 92 38.24 19.22 5.71
CA ALA A 92 39.25 18.24 6.08
C ALA A 92 40.36 18.88 6.89
N GLY A 93 40.71 18.27 8.02
CA GLY A 93 41.89 18.71 8.79
C GLY A 93 43.18 18.53 8.00
N LEU A 94 44.08 19.48 8.07
CA LEU A 94 45.36 19.44 7.32
C LEU A 94 46.16 18.16 7.59
N ARG A 95 46.08 17.59 8.81
CA ARG A 95 46.77 16.34 9.17
C ARG A 95 46.21 15.13 8.45
N GLY A 96 44.90 15.14 8.16
CA GLY A 96 44.20 14.07 7.45
C GLY A 96 44.52 13.96 5.97
N LEU A 97 45.12 15.00 5.39
CA LEU A 97 45.45 15.06 3.96
C LEU A 97 46.80 14.45 3.58
N PHE A 98 47.70 14.28 4.55
CA PHE A 98 49.07 13.84 4.30
C PHE A 98 49.37 12.40 4.74
N GLY A 99 48.32 11.67 5.15
CA GLY A 99 48.41 10.27 5.55
C GLY A 99 48.31 9.27 4.39
N PRO A 100 48.48 7.98 4.66
CA PRO A 100 48.25 6.90 3.69
C PRO A 100 46.75 6.78 3.32
N ALA A 101 45.86 7.38 4.11
CA ALA A 101 44.43 7.52 3.87
C ALA A 101 44.02 8.99 4.06
N ILE A 102 43.11 9.47 3.23
CA ILE A 102 42.54 10.81 3.35
C ILE A 102 41.38 10.75 4.35
N HIS A 103 41.43 11.61 5.36
CA HIS A 103 40.34 11.78 6.33
C HIS A 103 39.65 13.13 6.06
N VAL A 104 38.36 13.07 5.81
CA VAL A 104 37.46 14.21 5.64
C VAL A 104 36.53 14.25 6.86
N ASP A 105 36.52 15.36 7.58
CA ASP A 105 35.74 15.48 8.81
C ASP A 105 34.24 15.53 8.50
N THR A 106 33.85 16.44 7.62
CA THR A 106 32.43 16.61 7.24
C THR A 106 32.29 16.89 5.77
N VAL A 107 31.32 16.23 5.16
CA VAL A 107 30.81 16.54 3.81
C VAL A 107 29.36 16.95 3.94
N TYR A 108 29.02 18.13 3.46
CA TYR A 108 27.67 18.65 3.40
C TYR A 108 27.25 18.80 1.94
N VAL A 109 26.05 18.32 1.62
CA VAL A 109 25.47 18.38 0.27
C VAL A 109 24.02 18.81 0.36
N LYS A 110 23.61 19.70 -0.54
CA LYS A 110 22.21 20.14 -0.61
C LYS A 110 21.65 19.98 -2.02
N GLY A 111 20.43 19.47 -2.10
CA GLY A 111 19.72 19.30 -3.36
C GLY A 111 20.30 18.20 -4.26
N MET A 112 20.98 17.21 -3.70
CA MET A 112 21.59 16.13 -4.47
C MET A 112 20.53 15.31 -5.23
N GLU A 113 20.80 15.04 -6.50
CA GLU A 113 20.03 14.09 -7.30
C GLU A 113 20.91 12.90 -7.69
N LEU A 114 20.47 11.70 -7.36
CA LEU A 114 21.12 10.44 -7.72
C LEU A 114 20.23 9.66 -8.67
N ASN A 115 20.72 9.43 -9.89
CA ASN A 115 20.06 8.66 -10.93
C ASN A 115 20.79 7.33 -11.12
N VAL A 116 20.29 6.25 -10.53
CA VAL A 116 20.86 4.91 -10.68
C VAL A 116 20.27 4.27 -11.93
N PRO A 117 21.06 4.02 -12.99
CA PRO A 117 20.56 3.40 -14.22
C PRO A 117 20.20 1.92 -14.01
N PRO A 118 19.41 1.33 -14.92
CA PRO A 118 19.08 -0.10 -14.92
C PRO A 118 20.34 -0.96 -14.98
N LYS A 119 20.25 -2.19 -14.47
CA LYS A 119 21.40 -3.12 -14.36
C LYS A 119 22.14 -3.35 -15.69
N GLY A 120 21.41 -3.35 -16.84
CA GLY A 120 22.00 -3.56 -18.18
C GLY A 120 22.73 -2.35 -18.74
N ASP A 121 22.33 -1.13 -18.32
CA ASP A 121 22.85 0.14 -18.82
C ASP A 121 23.91 0.75 -17.88
N ARG A 122 24.18 0.10 -16.75
CA ARG A 122 25.28 0.46 -15.88
C ARG A 122 26.56 0.18 -16.64
N GLN A 123 27.08 1.19 -17.34
CA GLN A 123 28.45 1.10 -17.81
C GLN A 123 29.31 0.68 -16.64
N GLU A 124 30.36 -0.13 -16.90
CA GLU A 124 31.25 -0.69 -15.89
C GLU A 124 31.94 0.44 -15.09
N PHE A 125 31.19 1.22 -14.31
CA PHE A 125 31.73 2.18 -13.34
C PHE A 125 32.60 1.49 -12.29
N THR A 126 32.55 0.18 -12.23
CA THR A 126 33.18 -0.65 -11.20
C THR A 126 34.44 -1.36 -11.66
N ARG A 127 34.81 -1.36 -12.94
CA ARG A 127 36.18 -1.75 -13.32
C ARG A 127 37.14 -0.59 -13.04
N MET A 128 37.31 -0.26 -11.77
CA MET A 128 38.48 0.48 -11.33
C MET A 128 39.71 -0.30 -11.77
N SER A 129 40.48 0.29 -12.71
CA SER A 129 41.77 -0.27 -13.08
C SER A 129 42.57 -0.56 -11.82
N SER A 130 42.98 -1.82 -11.68
CA SER A 130 43.76 -2.34 -10.55
C SER A 130 45.14 -1.68 -10.38
N GLU A 131 45.49 -0.71 -11.21
CA GLU A 131 46.80 -0.09 -11.29
C GLU A 131 46.93 1.29 -10.61
N THR A 132 45.81 1.94 -10.23
CA THR A 132 45.92 3.19 -9.48
C THR A 132 45.91 2.87 -7.99
N ARG A 133 46.96 3.23 -7.26
CA ARG A 133 47.05 3.15 -5.80
C ARG A 133 45.72 3.55 -5.20
N LYS A 134 45.01 2.58 -4.59
CA LYS A 134 43.71 2.81 -3.94
C LYS A 134 43.91 3.86 -2.84
N MET A 135 43.59 5.09 -3.15
CA MET A 135 43.56 6.16 -2.17
C MET A 135 42.35 5.89 -1.27
N THR A 136 42.60 5.49 -0.06
CA THR A 136 41.55 5.22 0.92
C THR A 136 41.05 6.54 1.47
N VAL A 137 39.76 6.79 1.36
CA VAL A 137 39.09 7.98 1.89
C VAL A 137 38.14 7.55 2.99
N PHE A 138 38.25 8.20 4.13
CA PHE A 138 37.30 8.10 5.24
C PHE A 138 36.58 9.43 5.39
N VAL A 139 35.28 9.37 5.65
CA VAL A 139 34.46 10.55 5.97
C VAL A 139 33.80 10.30 7.32
N ASP A 140 34.09 11.17 8.31
CA ASP A 140 33.53 11.02 9.64
C ASP A 140 32.04 11.28 9.64
N GLN A 141 31.60 12.32 8.90
CA GLN A 141 30.20 12.67 8.78
C GLN A 141 29.86 13.17 7.36
N PHE A 142 28.80 12.61 6.79
CA PHE A 142 28.16 13.07 5.57
C PHE A 142 26.76 13.55 5.90
N VAL A 143 26.44 14.78 5.57
CA VAL A 143 25.11 15.39 5.76
C VAL A 143 24.55 15.76 4.42
N CYS A 144 23.34 15.33 4.15
CA CYS A 144 22.65 15.54 2.91
C CYS A 144 21.25 16.06 3.16
N GLU A 145 20.90 17.20 2.55
CA GLU A 145 19.57 17.80 2.65
C GLU A 145 18.92 17.84 1.27
N ASP A 146 17.59 17.69 1.25
CA ASP A 146 16.76 17.79 0.04
C ASP A 146 17.24 16.89 -1.12
N THR A 147 17.54 15.64 -0.81
CA THR A 147 18.08 14.67 -1.78
C THR A 147 16.99 13.88 -2.46
N ARG A 148 17.20 13.65 -3.75
CA ARG A 148 16.34 12.80 -4.58
C ARG A 148 17.13 11.61 -5.11
N LEU A 149 16.70 10.40 -4.76
CA LEU A 149 17.27 9.16 -5.25
C LEU A 149 16.28 8.50 -6.21
N LEU A 150 16.69 8.29 -7.46
CA LEU A 150 15.94 7.58 -8.49
C LEU A 150 16.66 6.27 -8.82
N ILE A 151 16.00 5.15 -8.60
CA ILE A 151 16.50 3.83 -8.99
C ILE A 151 15.70 3.37 -10.21
N ASN A 152 16.35 3.42 -11.37
CA ASN A 152 15.73 3.01 -12.63
C ASN A 152 15.78 1.48 -12.80
N THR A 153 14.78 0.94 -13.46
CA THR A 153 14.66 -0.50 -13.76
C THR A 153 14.65 -0.74 -15.26
N SER A 154 15.20 -1.86 -15.69
CA SER A 154 15.12 -2.32 -17.08
C SER A 154 13.77 -2.93 -17.44
N ASN A 155 12.89 -3.16 -16.48
CA ASN A 155 11.55 -3.65 -16.73
C ASN A 155 10.63 -2.51 -17.21
N PRO A 156 10.17 -2.50 -18.48
CA PRO A 156 9.34 -1.42 -19.02
C PRO A 156 7.96 -1.30 -18.34
N GLY A 157 7.55 -2.32 -17.59
CA GLY A 157 6.31 -2.31 -16.81
C GLY A 157 6.43 -1.70 -15.41
N LYS A 158 7.64 -1.28 -14.98
CA LYS A 158 7.86 -0.71 -13.64
C LYS A 158 8.38 0.72 -13.71
N PRO A 159 7.80 1.67 -12.93
CA PRO A 159 8.33 3.02 -12.82
C PRO A 159 9.65 3.01 -12.03
N PRO A 160 10.49 4.03 -12.17
CA PRO A 160 11.63 4.24 -11.28
C PRO A 160 11.17 4.29 -9.82
N LEU A 161 11.97 3.71 -8.93
CA LEU A 161 11.75 3.87 -7.49
C LEU A 161 12.36 5.21 -7.07
N GLU A 162 11.52 6.10 -6.56
CA GLU A 162 11.91 7.45 -6.16
C GLU A 162 11.84 7.60 -4.63
N PHE A 163 12.93 8.11 -4.04
CA PHE A 163 13.01 8.49 -2.64
C PHE A 163 13.30 9.97 -2.52
N ALA A 164 12.39 10.71 -1.89
CA ALA A 164 12.62 12.10 -1.48
C ALA A 164 13.13 12.09 -0.04
N ILE A 165 14.42 12.30 0.14
CA ILE A 165 15.12 12.27 1.42
C ILE A 165 15.28 13.71 1.89
N GLY A 166 14.53 14.11 2.94
CA GLY A 166 14.61 15.46 3.51
C GLY A 166 15.96 15.70 4.17
N ASN A 167 16.35 14.81 5.06
CA ASN A 167 17.67 14.83 5.70
C ASN A 167 18.24 13.42 5.75
N LEU A 168 19.52 13.29 5.49
CA LEU A 168 20.30 12.08 5.67
C LEU A 168 21.64 12.43 6.32
N THR A 169 21.91 11.88 7.48
CA THR A 169 23.22 11.94 8.11
C THR A 169 23.81 10.54 8.09
N MET A 170 25.00 10.39 7.52
CA MET A 170 25.78 9.17 7.58
C MET A 170 27.09 9.40 8.34
N LYS A 171 27.53 8.44 9.10
CA LYS A 171 28.77 8.49 9.90
C LYS A 171 29.63 7.26 9.64
N GLU A 172 30.93 7.42 9.92
CA GLU A 172 31.90 6.32 9.82
C GLU A 172 32.01 5.75 8.41
N ILE A 173 31.99 6.64 7.39
CA ILE A 173 32.04 6.23 5.99
C ILE A 173 33.46 5.84 5.62
N GLY A 174 33.65 4.60 5.19
CA GLY A 174 34.94 4.08 4.75
C GLY A 174 34.83 2.75 4.03
N PRO A 175 35.87 2.31 3.35
CA PRO A 175 35.85 1.08 2.60
C PRO A 175 35.75 -0.14 3.53
N GLY A 176 34.87 -1.06 3.18
CA GLY A 176 34.74 -2.36 3.84
C GLY A 176 34.09 -2.34 5.21
N GLN A 177 33.50 -1.23 5.65
CA GLN A 177 32.81 -1.13 6.94
C GLN A 177 31.37 -0.64 6.78
N PRO A 178 30.46 -1.03 7.70
CA PRO A 178 29.10 -0.50 7.70
C PRO A 178 29.09 0.97 8.15
N MET A 179 28.18 1.74 7.60
CA MET A 179 27.98 3.16 7.87
C MET A 179 26.71 3.33 8.72
N ARG A 180 26.77 4.12 9.77
CA ARG A 180 25.60 4.52 10.55
C ARG A 180 24.83 5.56 9.80
N PHE A 181 23.51 5.48 9.78
CA PHE A 181 22.67 6.50 9.18
C PHE A 181 21.50 6.90 10.07
N ASP A 182 21.06 8.15 9.87
CA ASP A 182 19.81 8.73 10.36
C ASP A 182 19.18 9.48 9.19
N ALA A 183 17.97 9.08 8.81
CA ALA A 183 17.27 9.60 7.64
C ALA A 183 15.84 10.01 7.95
N THR A 184 15.42 11.14 7.39
CA THR A 184 14.02 11.58 7.38
C THR A 184 13.55 11.72 5.94
N LEU A 185 12.38 11.14 5.65
CA LEU A 185 11.79 11.14 4.32
C LEU A 185 10.32 11.52 4.42
N VAL A 186 9.79 12.08 3.35
CA VAL A 186 8.35 12.26 3.17
C VAL A 186 7.86 11.23 2.18
N ASN A 187 6.95 10.37 2.61
CA ASN A 187 6.30 9.42 1.72
C ASN A 187 5.25 10.14 0.87
N PRO A 188 5.26 9.98 -0.45
CA PRO A 188 4.34 10.74 -1.31
C PRO A 188 2.91 10.20 -1.28
N LYS A 189 2.71 8.90 -0.98
CA LYS A 189 1.36 8.29 -1.00
C LYS A 189 1.31 6.96 -0.22
N PRO A 190 0.61 6.86 0.92
CA PRO A 190 -0.02 7.97 1.65
C PRO A 190 1.01 9.00 2.11
N VAL A 191 0.65 10.28 2.07
CA VAL A 191 1.55 11.35 2.53
C VAL A 191 1.77 11.21 4.03
N GLY A 192 3.04 11.19 4.45
CA GLY A 192 3.42 11.07 5.85
C GLY A 192 4.93 11.11 6.03
N ASN A 193 5.36 11.17 7.28
CA ASN A 193 6.76 11.36 7.66
C ASN A 193 7.38 10.03 8.08
N ILE A 194 8.48 9.64 7.42
CA ILE A 194 9.27 8.47 7.78
C ILE A 194 10.58 8.94 8.41
N GLN A 195 10.92 8.38 9.54
CA GLN A 195 12.23 8.48 10.16
C GLN A 195 12.83 7.07 10.28
N SER A 196 14.10 6.93 9.92
CA SER A 196 14.79 5.66 10.01
C SER A 196 16.23 5.84 10.44
N THR A 197 16.68 4.98 11.34
CA THR A 197 18.05 4.93 11.83
C THR A 197 18.58 3.51 11.74
N GLY A 198 19.88 3.37 11.42
CA GLY A 198 20.43 2.03 11.29
C GLY A 198 21.86 1.97 10.77
N LEU A 199 22.17 0.83 10.17
CA LEU A 199 23.44 0.53 9.51
C LEU A 199 23.21 0.20 8.05
N PHE A 200 24.07 0.72 7.19
CA PHE A 200 24.08 0.47 5.75
C PHE A 200 25.48 0.03 5.32
N GLY A 201 25.57 -1.06 4.58
CA GLY A 201 26.83 -1.54 4.05
C GLY A 201 27.53 -2.59 4.95
N PRO A 202 28.77 -2.98 4.60
CA PRO A 202 29.60 -2.34 3.56
C PRO A 202 29.01 -2.43 2.17
N TRP A 203 29.18 -1.36 1.37
CA TRP A 203 28.67 -1.32 0.01
C TRP A 203 29.26 -2.44 -0.85
N ASN A 204 28.40 -3.23 -1.51
CA ASN A 204 28.83 -4.26 -2.43
C ASN A 204 28.88 -3.70 -3.87
N GLU A 205 30.10 -3.41 -4.35
CA GLU A 205 30.31 -2.85 -5.68
C GLU A 205 29.92 -3.84 -6.82
N ASN A 206 30.12 -5.13 -6.59
CA ASN A 206 29.85 -6.16 -7.59
C ASN A 206 28.34 -6.41 -7.79
N ASN A 207 27.60 -6.45 -6.68
CA ASN A 207 26.16 -6.61 -6.69
C ASN A 207 25.53 -5.72 -5.61
N PRO A 208 25.10 -4.50 -5.94
CA PRO A 208 24.50 -3.58 -4.97
C PRO A 208 23.28 -4.14 -4.23
N ARG A 209 22.56 -5.09 -4.82
CA ARG A 209 21.43 -5.78 -4.17
C ARG A 209 21.85 -6.54 -2.91
N ASP A 210 23.11 -7.01 -2.85
CA ASP A 210 23.64 -7.78 -1.72
C ASP A 210 24.23 -6.87 -0.63
N THR A 211 24.12 -5.54 -0.76
CA THR A 211 24.55 -4.60 0.28
C THR A 211 23.69 -4.77 1.52
N PRO A 212 24.29 -5.08 2.69
CA PRO A 212 23.55 -5.23 3.93
C PRO A 212 22.88 -3.94 4.38
N VAL A 213 21.70 -4.07 4.97
CA VAL A 213 20.96 -2.96 5.57
C VAL A 213 20.22 -3.47 6.80
N GLN A 214 20.21 -2.69 7.87
CA GLN A 214 19.39 -2.95 9.05
C GLN A 214 19.07 -1.67 9.79
N GLY A 215 17.95 -1.64 10.47
CA GLY A 215 17.55 -0.46 11.23
C GLY A 215 16.16 -0.55 11.81
N ASP A 216 15.79 0.55 12.43
CA ASP A 216 14.45 0.81 12.94
C ASP A 216 13.81 1.91 12.10
N TYR A 217 12.49 1.88 11.97
CA TYR A 217 11.74 2.95 11.32
C TYR A 217 10.50 3.35 12.12
N SER A 218 10.08 4.58 11.93
CA SER A 218 8.76 5.07 12.30
C SER A 218 8.16 5.83 11.12
N PHE A 219 6.92 5.54 10.82
CA PHE A 219 6.10 6.23 9.81
C PHE A 219 4.94 6.88 10.55
N ARG A 220 4.83 8.19 10.50
CA ARG A 220 3.86 8.97 11.26
C ARG A 220 3.06 9.87 10.34
N ASP A 221 1.85 10.21 10.80
CA ASP A 221 0.95 11.15 10.12
C ASP A 221 0.66 10.73 8.67
N ALA A 222 0.56 9.42 8.42
CA ALA A 222 0.29 8.90 7.10
C ALA A 222 -1.19 9.04 6.75
N ASP A 223 -1.51 10.07 5.97
CA ASP A 223 -2.88 10.39 5.59
C ASP A 223 -3.37 9.44 4.48
N LEU A 224 -4.18 8.45 4.87
CA LEU A 224 -4.79 7.50 3.93
C LEU A 224 -5.80 8.15 2.99
N SER A 225 -6.30 9.36 3.26
CA SER A 225 -7.22 10.07 2.37
C SER A 225 -6.58 10.49 1.04
N THR A 226 -5.26 10.49 0.97
CA THR A 226 -4.49 10.66 -0.27
C THR A 226 -4.68 9.48 -1.25
N ILE A 227 -5.22 8.36 -0.76
CA ILE A 227 -5.66 7.22 -1.57
C ILE A 227 -7.18 7.29 -1.71
N LYS A 228 -7.65 7.55 -2.93
CA LYS A 228 -9.10 7.75 -3.18
C LYS A 228 -9.91 6.52 -2.76
N GLY A 229 -10.88 6.73 -1.89
CA GLY A 229 -11.82 5.70 -1.43
C GLY A 229 -11.57 5.15 -0.04
N ILE A 230 -10.44 5.51 0.59
CA ILE A 230 -10.17 5.19 1.99
C ILE A 230 -9.79 6.45 2.76
N GLY A 231 -9.70 6.36 4.08
CA GLY A 231 -9.24 7.46 4.94
C GLY A 231 -8.85 6.96 6.31
N GLY A 232 -8.24 7.85 7.07
CA GLY A 232 -7.68 7.62 8.39
C GLY A 232 -6.24 8.06 8.48
N MET A 233 -5.75 8.23 9.70
CA MET A 233 -4.36 8.59 9.98
C MET A 233 -3.62 7.34 10.46
N LEU A 234 -2.71 6.85 9.62
CA LEU A 234 -1.92 5.65 9.90
C LEU A 234 -0.59 6.03 10.55
N SER A 235 -0.22 5.31 11.58
CA SER A 235 1.14 5.24 12.09
C SER A 235 1.70 3.83 11.97
N SER A 236 3.00 3.71 11.74
CA SER A 236 3.69 2.42 11.69
C SER A 236 5.06 2.50 12.35
N THR A 237 5.46 1.44 13.01
CA THR A 237 6.81 1.28 13.55
C THR A 237 7.29 -0.14 13.31
N GLY A 238 8.59 -0.31 13.16
CA GLY A 238 9.15 -1.64 12.97
C GLY A 238 10.65 -1.64 12.85
N LYS A 239 11.17 -2.84 12.60
CA LYS A 239 12.59 -3.12 12.38
C LYS A 239 12.78 -3.81 11.06
N TYR A 240 13.94 -3.62 10.48
CA TYR A 240 14.29 -4.31 9.25
C TYR A 240 15.75 -4.72 9.25
N ALA A 241 16.01 -5.83 8.56
CA ALA A 241 17.36 -6.36 8.36
C ALA A 241 17.42 -7.22 7.10
N GLY A 242 18.60 -7.33 6.51
CA GLY A 242 18.84 -8.15 5.32
C GLY A 242 19.80 -7.50 4.35
N THR A 243 19.52 -7.65 3.08
CA THR A 243 20.22 -6.97 1.98
C THR A 243 19.24 -6.10 1.19
N LEU A 244 19.74 -5.13 0.41
CA LEU A 244 18.88 -4.25 -0.38
C LEU A 244 17.91 -4.99 -1.31
N GLY A 245 18.28 -6.16 -1.79
CA GLY A 245 17.42 -6.97 -2.64
C GLY A 245 16.44 -7.88 -1.89
N ASP A 246 16.62 -7.99 -0.56
CA ASP A 246 15.88 -8.91 0.29
C ASP A 246 15.90 -8.40 1.73
N ILE A 247 15.01 -7.43 2.01
CA ILE A 247 14.89 -6.77 3.30
C ILE A 247 13.72 -7.41 4.05
N VAL A 248 14.02 -8.10 5.14
CA VAL A 248 13.01 -8.61 6.06
C VAL A 248 12.57 -7.47 6.99
N VAL A 249 11.27 -7.25 7.08
CA VAL A 249 10.64 -6.18 7.87
C VAL A 249 9.63 -6.77 8.82
N ASP A 250 9.81 -6.52 10.12
CA ASP A 250 8.84 -6.81 11.17
C ASP A 250 8.28 -5.49 11.70
N GLY A 251 6.97 -5.34 11.65
CA GLY A 251 6.36 -4.08 12.03
C GLY A 251 4.91 -4.19 12.45
N GLN A 252 4.40 -3.06 12.92
CA GLN A 252 3.00 -2.89 13.27
C GLN A 252 2.46 -1.58 12.70
N THR A 253 1.16 -1.54 12.45
CA THR A 253 0.45 -0.31 12.07
C THR A 253 -0.75 -0.08 12.96
N ASP A 254 -1.03 1.19 13.23
CA ASP A 254 -2.23 1.63 13.92
C ASP A 254 -2.93 2.70 13.08
N THR A 255 -4.23 2.50 12.84
CA THR A 255 -5.09 3.46 12.18
C THR A 255 -6.40 3.56 12.97
N PRO A 256 -6.47 4.44 13.98
CA PRO A 256 -7.62 4.48 14.90
C PRO A 256 -8.93 4.90 14.24
N ASP A 257 -8.86 5.57 13.11
CA ASP A 257 -9.98 6.14 12.37
C ASP A 257 -10.05 5.63 10.91
N PHE A 258 -9.61 4.39 10.68
CA PHE A 258 -9.70 3.78 9.36
C PHE A 258 -11.14 3.76 8.86
N ARG A 259 -11.36 4.15 7.61
CA ARG A 259 -12.69 4.15 6.99
C ARG A 259 -12.61 3.90 5.49
N ILE A 260 -13.66 3.28 4.98
CA ILE A 260 -13.95 3.26 3.55
C ILE A 260 -14.85 4.49 3.28
N ALA A 261 -14.48 5.33 2.31
CA ALA A 261 -15.17 6.60 2.06
C ALA A 261 -16.68 6.43 1.79
N ARG A 262 -17.08 5.31 1.20
CA ARG A 262 -18.49 4.99 0.90
C ARG A 262 -19.33 4.69 2.13
N SER A 263 -18.80 3.94 3.10
CA SER A 263 -19.49 3.65 4.36
C SER A 263 -19.47 4.84 5.31
N GLY A 264 -18.32 5.53 5.38
CA GLY A 264 -18.12 6.73 6.18
C GLY A 264 -17.91 6.47 7.68
N HIS A 265 -17.97 5.21 8.13
CA HIS A 265 -17.77 4.87 9.54
C HIS A 265 -16.28 4.67 9.84
N PRO A 266 -15.70 5.49 10.75
CA PRO A 266 -14.35 5.27 11.25
C PRO A 266 -14.34 4.06 12.19
N VAL A 267 -13.35 3.18 12.00
CA VAL A 267 -13.12 2.00 12.84
C VAL A 267 -11.63 1.84 13.11
N PRO A 268 -11.22 1.42 14.32
CA PRO A 268 -9.82 1.16 14.58
C PRO A 268 -9.36 -0.09 13.84
N LEU A 269 -8.22 0.04 13.16
CA LEU A 269 -7.52 -1.04 12.47
C LEU A 269 -6.09 -1.10 12.99
N HIS A 270 -5.72 -2.23 13.56
CA HIS A 270 -4.35 -2.55 13.98
C HIS A 270 -3.81 -3.70 13.15
N THR A 271 -2.54 -3.67 12.75
CA THR A 271 -1.89 -4.80 12.09
C THR A 271 -0.51 -5.07 12.66
N GLU A 272 -0.15 -6.35 12.73
CA GLU A 272 1.22 -6.83 12.91
C GLU A 272 1.63 -7.57 11.64
N PHE A 273 2.80 -7.27 11.11
CA PHE A 273 3.21 -7.85 9.84
C PHE A 273 4.66 -8.27 9.81
N HIS A 274 4.90 -9.31 9.07
CA HIS A 274 6.19 -9.76 8.58
C HIS A 274 6.18 -9.61 7.06
N ALA A 275 7.19 -8.95 6.49
CA ALA A 275 7.26 -8.68 5.06
C ALA A 275 8.67 -8.83 4.54
N ILE A 276 8.79 -9.24 3.28
CA ILE A 276 10.04 -9.25 2.53
C ILE A 276 9.93 -8.19 1.44
N VAL A 277 10.85 -7.23 1.46
CA VAL A 277 10.84 -6.07 0.57
C VAL A 277 12.07 -6.07 -0.32
N ASP A 278 11.89 -6.02 -1.63
CA ASP A 278 12.96 -5.68 -2.55
C ASP A 278 13.16 -4.16 -2.58
N GLY A 279 14.15 -3.66 -1.83
CA GLY A 279 14.47 -2.23 -1.78
C GLY A 279 14.94 -1.64 -3.11
N THR A 280 15.16 -2.46 -4.14
CA THR A 280 15.57 -1.99 -5.48
C THR A 280 14.39 -1.87 -6.46
N SER A 281 13.27 -2.51 -6.20
CA SER A 281 12.05 -2.45 -7.03
C SER A 281 10.83 -1.93 -6.27
N GLY A 282 10.84 -2.03 -4.94
CA GLY A 282 9.70 -1.71 -4.08
C GLY A 282 8.64 -2.82 -4.03
N ASP A 283 8.92 -4.00 -4.60
CA ASP A 283 8.03 -5.15 -4.49
C ASP A 283 8.06 -5.71 -3.07
N THR A 284 6.89 -6.08 -2.56
CA THR A 284 6.74 -6.55 -1.18
C THR A 284 5.95 -7.86 -1.15
N GLN A 285 6.48 -8.85 -0.45
CA GLN A 285 5.79 -10.08 -0.08
C GLN A 285 5.36 -9.96 1.37
N LEU A 286 4.08 -10.20 1.66
CA LEU A 286 3.50 -10.16 3.01
C LEU A 286 3.31 -11.59 3.54
N GLU A 287 3.88 -11.89 4.72
CA GLU A 287 3.86 -13.22 5.34
C GLU A 287 3.60 -13.12 6.85
N PRO A 288 2.62 -13.82 7.38
CA PRO A 288 1.23 -13.39 7.31
C PRO A 288 1.05 -12.08 8.11
N VAL A 289 0.26 -11.19 7.60
CA VAL A 289 -0.21 -10.02 8.34
C VAL A 289 -1.33 -10.44 9.27
N LYS A 290 -1.20 -10.16 10.57
CA LYS A 290 -2.29 -10.29 11.54
C LYS A 290 -2.97 -8.94 11.68
N ALA A 291 -4.27 -8.90 11.51
CA ALA A 291 -5.05 -7.68 11.59
C ALA A 291 -6.18 -7.79 12.61
N THR A 292 -6.43 -6.70 13.32
CA THR A 292 -7.56 -6.53 14.24
C THR A 292 -8.38 -5.32 13.81
N LEU A 293 -9.66 -5.54 13.54
CA LEU A 293 -10.65 -4.53 13.17
C LEU A 293 -11.77 -4.57 14.20
N LEU A 294 -11.89 -3.56 15.04
CA LEU A 294 -12.81 -3.57 16.17
C LEU A 294 -12.61 -4.82 17.07
N HIS A 295 -13.55 -5.77 17.03
CA HIS A 295 -13.51 -7.02 17.81
C HIS A 295 -13.15 -8.23 16.92
N SER A 296 -12.90 -8.02 15.66
CA SER A 296 -12.63 -9.04 14.66
C SER A 296 -11.12 -9.16 14.40
N SER A 297 -10.62 -10.39 14.32
CA SER A 297 -9.25 -10.68 13.92
C SER A 297 -9.23 -11.48 12.62
N PHE A 298 -8.21 -11.23 11.80
CA PHE A 298 -8.00 -11.93 10.54
C PHE A 298 -6.53 -11.95 10.15
N THR A 299 -6.20 -12.80 9.22
CA THR A 299 -4.86 -12.88 8.63
C THR A 299 -4.92 -12.61 7.13
N ALA A 300 -3.87 -11.99 6.61
CA ALA A 300 -3.70 -11.77 5.18
C ALA A 300 -2.27 -12.11 4.77
N ALA A 301 -2.10 -12.76 3.62
CA ALA A 301 -0.81 -13.05 3.03
C ALA A 301 -0.86 -12.81 1.53
N GLY A 302 0.24 -12.43 0.91
CA GLY A 302 0.28 -12.18 -0.52
C GLY A 302 1.31 -11.15 -0.93
N SER A 303 1.05 -10.41 -2.01
CA SER A 303 2.05 -9.51 -2.60
C SER A 303 1.50 -8.14 -2.91
N VAL A 304 2.41 -7.16 -2.86
CA VAL A 304 2.22 -5.77 -3.29
C VAL A 304 3.29 -5.48 -4.32
N ILE A 305 2.92 -5.46 -5.59
CA ILE A 305 3.85 -5.34 -6.72
C ILE A 305 3.72 -3.96 -7.34
N ARG A 306 4.83 -3.27 -7.50
CA ARG A 306 4.84 -1.97 -8.15
C ARG A 306 4.75 -2.11 -9.67
N VAL A 307 3.85 -1.33 -10.31
CA VAL A 307 3.61 -1.35 -11.76
C VAL A 307 3.55 0.06 -12.34
N GLN A 308 3.82 0.21 -13.64
CA GLN A 308 3.92 1.52 -14.30
C GLN A 308 2.67 1.93 -15.07
N ASN A 309 1.98 1.00 -15.70
CA ASN A 309 0.84 1.32 -16.56
C ASN A 309 -0.43 0.52 -16.15
N PRO A 310 -1.35 1.13 -15.40
CA PRO A 310 -1.24 2.46 -14.78
C PRO A 310 -0.26 2.44 -13.59
N ASP A 311 0.35 3.59 -13.27
CA ASP A 311 1.29 3.71 -12.15
C ASP A 311 0.59 3.42 -10.81
N GLY A 312 1.27 2.64 -9.97
CA GLY A 312 0.78 2.27 -8.64
C GLY A 312 1.19 0.86 -8.22
N HIS A 313 0.37 0.27 -7.35
CA HIS A 313 0.61 -1.07 -6.83
C HIS A 313 -0.51 -2.03 -7.22
N ASP A 314 -0.11 -3.19 -7.68
CA ASP A 314 -0.98 -4.35 -7.86
C ASP A 314 -0.92 -5.18 -6.59
N ILE A 315 -2.05 -5.31 -5.90
CA ILE A 315 -2.16 -5.95 -4.59
C ILE A 315 -2.98 -7.22 -4.76
N GLU A 316 -2.41 -8.36 -4.34
CA GLU A 316 -3.10 -9.64 -4.30
C GLU A 316 -2.89 -10.27 -2.93
N LEU A 317 -3.99 -10.52 -2.20
CA LEU A 317 -3.97 -11.08 -0.86
C LEU A 317 -4.95 -12.24 -0.73
N ASP A 318 -4.53 -13.28 -0.05
CA ASP A 318 -5.40 -14.30 0.53
C ASP A 318 -5.73 -13.87 1.96
N VAL A 319 -7.03 -13.70 2.26
CA VAL A 319 -7.53 -13.23 3.56
C VAL A 319 -8.33 -14.34 4.22
N VAL A 320 -8.01 -14.64 5.48
CA VAL A 320 -8.68 -15.65 6.30
C VAL A 320 -9.17 -15.01 7.60
N MET A 321 -10.44 -15.17 7.88
CA MET A 321 -11.11 -14.69 9.09
C MET A 321 -11.73 -15.91 9.81
N ASP A 322 -11.15 -16.33 10.91
CA ASP A 322 -11.64 -17.44 11.71
C ASP A 322 -12.30 -16.95 13.02
N HIS A 323 -12.00 -15.71 13.42
CA HIS A 323 -12.49 -15.08 14.65
C HIS A 323 -12.96 -13.65 14.38
N ALA A 324 -13.95 -13.51 13.49
CA ALA A 324 -14.50 -12.22 13.15
C ALA A 324 -16.00 -12.12 13.52
N LYS A 325 -16.51 -10.91 13.57
CA LYS A 325 -17.93 -10.59 13.77
C LYS A 325 -18.47 -9.91 12.53
N ILE A 326 -19.60 -10.38 12.06
CA ILE A 326 -20.22 -9.84 10.83
C ILE A 326 -20.58 -8.36 10.99
N GLU A 327 -21.00 -7.93 12.19
CA GLU A 327 -21.31 -6.53 12.48
C GLU A 327 -20.12 -5.58 12.31
N ASP A 328 -18.90 -6.03 12.60
CA ASP A 328 -17.68 -5.22 12.42
C ASP A 328 -17.40 -5.00 10.93
N LEU A 329 -17.55 -6.05 10.11
CA LEU A 329 -17.37 -5.97 8.67
C LEU A 329 -18.46 -5.12 8.01
N LEU A 330 -19.71 -5.29 8.43
CA LEU A 330 -20.83 -4.48 7.96
C LEU A 330 -20.65 -3.01 8.34
N LYS A 331 -20.16 -2.70 9.54
CA LYS A 331 -19.88 -1.34 9.96
C LYS A 331 -18.83 -0.68 9.06
N LEU A 332 -17.81 -1.43 8.64
CA LEU A 332 -16.81 -0.92 7.71
C LEU A 332 -17.37 -0.75 6.29
N GLY A 333 -18.21 -1.67 5.81
CA GLY A 333 -18.68 -1.75 4.41
C GLY A 333 -19.97 -1.02 4.11
N VAL A 334 -20.86 -0.82 5.10
CA VAL A 334 -22.23 -0.34 4.91
C VAL A 334 -22.53 0.88 5.78
N ARG A 335 -23.39 1.78 5.30
CA ARG A 335 -23.75 3.02 6.03
C ARG A 335 -24.80 2.83 7.12
N THR A 336 -25.50 1.69 7.14
CA THR A 336 -26.54 1.45 8.14
C THR A 336 -25.95 1.28 9.54
N ASP A 337 -26.49 2.03 10.51
CA ASP A 337 -26.14 1.94 11.92
C ASP A 337 -27.44 1.84 12.74
N PRO A 338 -27.67 0.79 13.55
CA PRO A 338 -26.78 -0.36 13.74
C PRO A 338 -26.68 -1.27 12.50
N PRO A 339 -25.61 -2.09 12.37
CA PRO A 339 -25.46 -3.08 11.31
C PRO A 339 -26.68 -4.00 11.22
N VAL A 340 -27.06 -4.40 10.02
CA VAL A 340 -28.31 -5.19 9.80
C VAL A 340 -28.31 -6.57 10.43
N MET A 341 -27.13 -7.09 10.77
CA MET A 341 -26.93 -8.44 11.31
C MET A 341 -25.79 -8.46 12.30
N SER A 342 -25.81 -9.38 13.25
CA SER A 342 -24.74 -9.67 14.21
C SER A 342 -24.51 -11.16 14.34
N GLY A 343 -23.28 -11.53 14.69
CA GLY A 343 -22.86 -12.91 14.95
C GLY A 343 -21.42 -13.19 14.52
N PRO A 344 -20.85 -14.31 14.98
CA PRO A 344 -19.52 -14.72 14.53
C PRO A 344 -19.54 -15.09 13.05
N VAL A 345 -18.46 -14.74 12.35
CA VAL A 345 -18.29 -15.04 10.92
C VAL A 345 -16.92 -15.66 10.67
N GLU A 346 -16.94 -16.73 9.89
CA GLU A 346 -15.76 -17.32 9.25
C GLU A 346 -15.78 -16.93 7.77
N MET A 347 -14.65 -16.47 7.24
CA MET A 347 -14.55 -16.06 5.83
C MET A 347 -13.18 -16.39 5.26
N LYS A 348 -13.17 -16.84 4.02
CA LYS A 348 -11.96 -16.97 3.20
C LYS A 348 -12.19 -16.24 1.90
N THR A 349 -11.31 -15.29 1.58
CA THR A 349 -11.46 -14.51 0.36
C THR A 349 -10.11 -14.16 -0.26
N LYS A 350 -10.07 -14.14 -1.59
CA LYS A 350 -8.98 -13.54 -2.36
C LYS A 350 -9.33 -12.09 -2.62
N LEU A 351 -8.40 -11.22 -2.31
CA LEU A 351 -8.48 -9.78 -2.57
C LEU A 351 -7.51 -9.43 -3.70
N SER A 352 -8.00 -8.75 -4.72
CA SER A 352 -7.19 -8.16 -5.77
C SER A 352 -7.55 -6.69 -5.91
N LEU A 353 -6.52 -5.83 -5.87
CA LEU A 353 -6.68 -4.40 -6.07
C LEU A 353 -5.67 -3.91 -7.10
N ARG A 354 -6.15 -3.67 -8.32
CA ARG A 354 -5.34 -3.13 -9.42
C ARG A 354 -5.07 -1.64 -9.23
N PRO A 355 -3.92 -1.12 -9.68
CA PRO A 355 -3.63 0.31 -9.64
C PRO A 355 -4.61 1.10 -10.51
N GLY A 356 -4.75 2.40 -10.22
CA GLY A 356 -5.63 3.30 -10.98
C GLY A 356 -6.09 4.49 -10.18
N SER A 357 -6.74 5.44 -10.86
CA SER A 357 -7.23 6.69 -10.28
C SER A 357 -8.67 6.62 -9.76
N ALA A 358 -9.39 5.53 -10.07
CA ALA A 358 -10.75 5.32 -9.58
C ALA A 358 -10.75 5.01 -8.08
N ASP A 359 -11.91 5.10 -7.45
CA ASP A 359 -12.12 4.76 -6.05
C ASP A 359 -11.68 3.31 -5.76
N VAL A 360 -11.10 3.08 -4.57
CA VAL A 360 -10.68 1.73 -4.15
C VAL A 360 -11.86 0.75 -4.22
N ALA A 361 -13.06 1.16 -3.80
CA ALA A 361 -14.23 0.30 -3.82
C ALA A 361 -14.66 -0.14 -5.24
N ASP A 362 -14.35 0.66 -6.28
CA ASP A 362 -14.63 0.30 -7.68
C ASP A 362 -13.60 -0.65 -8.27
N ARG A 363 -12.34 -0.52 -7.83
CA ARG A 363 -11.22 -1.33 -8.31
C ARG A 363 -11.04 -2.63 -7.54
N LEU A 364 -11.57 -2.69 -6.31
CA LEU A 364 -11.47 -3.84 -5.44
C LEU A 364 -12.23 -5.03 -6.03
N LYS A 365 -11.54 -6.16 -6.11
CA LYS A 365 -12.14 -7.45 -6.43
C LYS A 365 -11.98 -8.38 -5.25
N LEU A 366 -13.07 -9.02 -4.87
CA LEU A 366 -13.07 -10.08 -3.87
C LEU A 366 -13.69 -11.34 -4.48
N ALA A 367 -13.21 -12.51 -4.08
CA ALA A 367 -13.82 -13.78 -4.41
C ALA A 367 -13.63 -14.74 -3.24
N GLY A 368 -14.72 -15.24 -2.67
CA GLY A 368 -14.61 -16.01 -1.46
C GLY A 368 -15.90 -16.65 -1.02
N ASN A 369 -15.85 -17.22 0.18
CA ASN A 369 -16.98 -17.81 0.87
C ASN A 369 -17.01 -17.33 2.32
N PHE A 370 -18.18 -17.39 2.92
CA PHE A 370 -18.38 -17.07 4.34
C PHE A 370 -19.43 -17.96 4.98
N HIS A 371 -19.37 -18.05 6.31
CA HIS A 371 -20.33 -18.71 7.17
C HIS A 371 -20.55 -17.85 8.41
N VAL A 372 -21.80 -17.47 8.68
CA VAL A 372 -22.22 -16.73 9.87
C VAL A 372 -23.16 -17.60 10.69
N PHE A 373 -22.73 -18.04 11.88
CA PHE A 373 -23.57 -18.84 12.76
C PHE A 373 -23.09 -18.78 14.22
N PRO A 374 -24.01 -18.51 15.17
CA PRO A 374 -25.39 -18.05 14.96
C PRO A 374 -25.47 -16.59 14.50
N ALA A 375 -26.32 -16.32 13.52
CA ALA A 375 -26.61 -14.96 13.06
C ALA A 375 -27.97 -14.48 13.59
N TYR A 376 -28.06 -13.18 13.91
CA TYR A 376 -29.27 -12.51 14.34
C TYR A 376 -29.47 -11.20 13.61
N PHE A 377 -30.69 -10.93 13.16
CA PHE A 377 -31.02 -9.64 12.58
C PHE A 377 -31.23 -8.59 13.67
N THR A 378 -30.65 -7.43 13.51
CA THR A 378 -30.77 -6.32 14.46
C THR A 378 -32.14 -5.64 14.40
N ASN A 379 -32.76 -5.64 13.22
CA ASN A 379 -34.12 -5.14 13.05
C ASN A 379 -35.12 -6.12 13.68
N GLN A 380 -35.75 -5.71 14.77
CA GLN A 380 -36.72 -6.56 15.53
C GLN A 380 -37.89 -7.02 14.68
N LYS A 381 -38.38 -6.23 13.70
CA LYS A 381 -39.48 -6.63 12.83
C LYS A 381 -39.07 -7.76 11.89
N VAL A 382 -37.81 -7.70 11.38
CA VAL A 382 -37.26 -8.76 10.52
C VAL A 382 -37.04 -10.03 11.35
N GLN A 383 -36.36 -9.93 12.49
CA GLN A 383 -36.09 -11.03 13.38
C GLN A 383 -37.40 -11.68 13.82
N GLY A 384 -38.37 -10.92 14.30
CA GLY A 384 -39.65 -11.45 14.76
C GLY A 384 -40.50 -12.14 13.66
N ARG A 385 -40.32 -11.72 12.37
CA ARG A 385 -40.94 -12.45 11.25
C ARG A 385 -40.28 -13.81 11.03
N LEU A 386 -38.96 -13.90 11.14
CA LEU A 386 -38.20 -15.13 11.01
C LEU A 386 -38.56 -16.10 12.16
N ASP A 387 -38.63 -15.58 13.38
CA ASP A 387 -39.04 -16.34 14.56
C ASP A 387 -40.44 -16.92 14.38
N ALA A 388 -41.39 -16.09 13.91
CA ALA A 388 -42.77 -16.54 13.65
C ALA A 388 -42.86 -17.58 12.52
N ILE A 389 -42.05 -17.45 11.45
CA ILE A 389 -41.99 -18.45 10.36
C ILE A 389 -41.45 -19.75 10.93
N SER A 390 -40.34 -19.72 11.64
CA SER A 390 -39.72 -20.91 12.24
C SER A 390 -40.68 -21.66 13.18
N LEU A 391 -41.35 -20.93 14.07
CA LEU A 391 -42.32 -21.53 15.00
C LEU A 391 -43.52 -22.15 14.27
N ARG A 392 -44.02 -21.49 13.23
CA ARG A 392 -45.15 -22.03 12.42
C ARG A 392 -44.77 -23.29 11.67
N THR A 393 -43.58 -23.33 11.08
CA THR A 393 -43.09 -24.51 10.34
C THR A 393 -42.81 -25.69 11.27
N GLN A 394 -42.49 -25.43 12.54
CA GLN A 394 -42.36 -26.45 13.57
C GLN A 394 -43.73 -26.89 14.20
N GLY A 395 -44.85 -26.32 13.78
CA GLY A 395 -46.17 -26.62 14.32
C GLY A 395 -46.52 -25.93 15.65
N LYS A 396 -45.68 -24.99 16.11
CA LYS A 396 -45.83 -24.23 17.38
C LYS A 396 -46.64 -22.95 17.18
N HIS A 397 -47.87 -23.05 16.69
CA HIS A 397 -48.67 -21.88 16.28
C HIS A 397 -49.04 -20.92 17.42
N LYS A 398 -49.22 -21.42 18.66
CA LYS A 398 -49.54 -20.58 19.83
C LYS A 398 -48.36 -19.72 20.23
N ASP A 399 -47.17 -20.29 20.25
CA ASP A 399 -45.95 -19.61 20.61
C ASP A 399 -45.58 -18.52 19.58
N ALA A 400 -45.97 -18.72 18.32
CA ALA A 400 -45.81 -17.72 17.27
C ALA A 400 -46.70 -16.47 17.42
N LEU A 401 -47.76 -16.53 18.22
CA LEU A 401 -48.64 -15.41 18.52
C LEU A 401 -48.23 -14.65 19.80
N ASP A 402 -47.53 -15.31 20.73
CA ASP A 402 -47.19 -14.78 22.05
C ASP A 402 -45.81 -14.10 22.10
N GLN A 403 -45.15 -13.81 20.96
CA GLN A 403 -43.82 -13.18 20.84
C GLN A 403 -42.86 -13.66 21.95
N THR A 404 -42.48 -14.92 21.89
CA THR A 404 -41.47 -15.49 22.79
C THR A 404 -40.16 -14.67 22.68
N GLU A 405 -39.54 -14.34 23.82
CA GLU A 405 -38.28 -13.57 23.89
C GLU A 405 -37.07 -14.27 23.24
N GLU A 406 -37.21 -15.52 22.86
CA GLU A 406 -36.15 -16.36 22.32
C GLU A 406 -36.00 -16.13 20.81
N LYS A 407 -34.93 -15.41 20.42
CA LYS A 407 -34.61 -15.18 19.01
C LYS A 407 -34.10 -16.44 18.35
N VAL A 408 -34.66 -16.78 17.20
CA VAL A 408 -34.20 -17.91 16.39
C VAL A 408 -32.90 -17.57 15.68
N PRO A 409 -31.82 -18.36 15.87
CA PRO A 409 -30.58 -18.16 15.16
C PRO A 409 -30.71 -18.54 13.68
N VAL A 410 -30.05 -17.79 12.84
CA VAL A 410 -29.90 -18.06 11.40
C VAL A 410 -28.53 -18.65 11.13
N ASP A 411 -28.44 -19.75 10.40
CA ASP A 411 -27.21 -20.24 9.78
C ASP A 411 -27.15 -19.66 8.37
N LEU A 412 -26.17 -18.77 8.10
CA LEU A 412 -26.04 -18.09 6.84
C LEU A 412 -24.69 -18.43 6.20
N ARG A 413 -24.75 -19.00 5.00
CA ARG A 413 -23.55 -19.35 4.20
C ARG A 413 -23.63 -18.73 2.82
N GLY A 414 -22.49 -18.34 2.27
CA GLY A 414 -22.48 -17.79 0.92
C GLY A 414 -21.16 -17.95 0.19
N ILE A 415 -21.27 -17.95 -1.13
CA ILE A 415 -20.15 -17.81 -2.07
C ILE A 415 -20.38 -16.50 -2.80
N PHE A 416 -19.40 -15.62 -2.75
CA PHE A 416 -19.54 -14.28 -3.27
C PHE A 416 -18.35 -13.84 -4.13
N THR A 417 -18.63 -12.88 -5.01
CA THR A 417 -17.61 -12.08 -5.69
C THR A 417 -17.98 -10.60 -5.61
N LEU A 418 -16.99 -9.74 -5.44
CA LEU A 418 -17.12 -8.29 -5.57
C LEU A 418 -16.31 -7.84 -6.77
N ALA A 419 -16.92 -7.14 -7.68
CA ALA A 419 -16.24 -6.51 -8.81
C ALA A 419 -17.02 -5.29 -9.29
N ASN A 420 -16.31 -4.22 -9.64
CA ASN A 420 -16.92 -2.97 -10.16
C ASN A 420 -18.04 -2.43 -9.27
N GLY A 421 -17.87 -2.50 -7.95
CA GLY A 421 -18.87 -2.04 -6.99
C GLY A 421 -20.14 -2.90 -6.89
N THR A 422 -20.15 -4.11 -7.49
CA THR A 422 -21.26 -5.06 -7.40
C THR A 422 -20.82 -6.32 -6.65
N LEU A 423 -21.56 -6.65 -5.61
CA LEU A 423 -21.41 -7.87 -4.83
C LEU A 423 -22.40 -8.92 -5.36
N SER A 424 -21.87 -9.98 -5.95
CA SER A 424 -22.64 -11.07 -6.56
C SER A 424 -22.54 -12.33 -5.70
N PHE A 425 -23.68 -12.96 -5.43
CA PHE A 425 -23.75 -14.22 -4.71
C PHE A 425 -24.16 -15.34 -5.66
N SER A 426 -23.24 -16.26 -5.91
CA SER A 426 -23.54 -17.48 -6.68
C SER A 426 -24.27 -18.52 -5.81
N LEU A 427 -24.15 -18.41 -4.49
CA LEU A 427 -24.89 -19.16 -3.49
C LEU A 427 -25.07 -18.29 -2.25
N LEU A 428 -26.30 -18.19 -1.77
CA LEU A 428 -26.65 -17.60 -0.49
C LEU A 428 -27.66 -18.53 0.17
N HIS A 429 -27.21 -19.24 1.18
CA HIS A 429 -28.02 -20.26 1.90
C HIS A 429 -28.34 -19.75 3.29
N PHE A 430 -29.64 -19.66 3.60
CA PHE A 430 -30.18 -19.36 4.93
C PHE A 430 -30.87 -20.60 5.49
N LEU A 431 -30.53 -20.96 6.69
CA LEU A 431 -31.18 -22.03 7.42
C LEU A 431 -31.68 -21.50 8.75
N ILE A 432 -32.98 -21.62 8.97
CA ILE A 432 -33.62 -21.51 10.29
C ILE A 432 -34.42 -22.80 10.55
N PRO A 433 -34.68 -23.15 11.81
CA PRO A 433 -35.43 -24.38 12.12
C PRO A 433 -36.77 -24.44 11.35
N GLY A 434 -36.93 -25.47 10.53
CA GLY A 434 -38.09 -25.68 9.69
C GLY A 434 -38.15 -24.92 8.37
N THR A 435 -37.07 -24.15 8.02
CA THR A 435 -37.08 -23.37 6.79
C THR A 435 -35.67 -23.31 6.19
N HIS A 436 -35.55 -23.64 4.91
CA HIS A 436 -34.35 -23.55 4.10
C HIS A 436 -34.57 -22.53 2.96
N VAL A 437 -33.63 -21.61 2.75
CA VAL A 437 -33.71 -20.62 1.69
C VAL A 437 -32.41 -20.66 0.91
N ASP A 438 -32.51 -20.95 -0.38
CA ASP A 438 -31.39 -20.92 -1.31
C ASP A 438 -31.62 -19.76 -2.29
N MET A 439 -30.69 -18.84 -2.37
CA MET A 439 -30.78 -17.67 -3.25
C MET A 439 -29.49 -17.44 -4.04
N THR A 440 -29.63 -16.76 -5.15
CA THR A 440 -28.55 -16.16 -5.95
C THR A 440 -28.94 -14.73 -6.28
N GLY A 441 -27.97 -13.86 -6.53
CA GLY A 441 -28.30 -12.48 -6.91
C GLY A 441 -27.19 -11.51 -6.67
N ASP A 442 -27.50 -10.26 -6.95
CA ASP A 442 -26.55 -9.16 -6.94
C ASP A 442 -26.99 -8.06 -5.98
N TYR A 443 -26.00 -7.40 -5.39
CA TYR A 443 -26.16 -6.19 -4.60
C TYR A 443 -25.20 -5.11 -5.13
N SER A 444 -25.75 -4.00 -5.60
CA SER A 444 -24.97 -2.84 -6.07
C SER A 444 -24.62 -1.92 -4.89
N LEU A 445 -23.33 -1.74 -4.65
CA LEU A 445 -22.84 -0.85 -3.59
C LEU A 445 -23.17 0.63 -3.87
N ASP A 446 -23.26 1.03 -5.14
CA ASP A 446 -23.55 2.41 -5.54
C ASP A 446 -25.01 2.80 -5.41
N GLY A 447 -25.88 2.01 -6.04
CA GLY A 447 -27.31 2.24 -6.06
C GLY A 447 -28.03 1.65 -4.85
N ARG A 448 -27.33 0.88 -4.02
CA ARG A 448 -27.91 0.10 -2.91
C ARG A 448 -29.14 -0.69 -3.34
N THR A 449 -29.10 -1.17 -4.56
CA THR A 449 -30.12 -1.98 -5.17
C THR A 449 -29.73 -3.43 -5.12
N PHE A 450 -30.71 -4.29 -5.01
CA PHE A 450 -30.50 -5.73 -5.06
C PHE A 450 -31.56 -6.43 -5.91
N ASP A 451 -31.15 -7.54 -6.51
CA ASP A 451 -32.04 -8.48 -7.21
C ASP A 451 -31.59 -9.90 -6.82
N PHE A 452 -32.33 -10.51 -5.90
CA PHE A 452 -32.12 -11.87 -5.47
C PHE A 452 -33.27 -12.75 -5.91
N ARG A 453 -32.94 -13.94 -6.39
CA ARG A 453 -33.89 -14.98 -6.78
C ARG A 453 -33.51 -16.28 -6.11
N GLY A 454 -34.53 -17.06 -5.76
CA GLY A 454 -34.27 -18.35 -5.11
C GLY A 454 -35.49 -19.09 -4.72
N THR A 455 -35.30 -20.05 -3.83
CA THR A 455 -36.32 -20.97 -3.40
C THR A 455 -36.36 -21.03 -1.87
N VAL A 456 -37.55 -20.90 -1.31
CA VAL A 456 -37.82 -21.14 0.09
C VAL A 456 -38.47 -22.53 0.22
N ARG A 457 -37.84 -23.41 0.99
CA ARG A 457 -38.37 -24.73 1.34
C ARG A 457 -38.79 -24.72 2.81
N LEU A 458 -40.04 -25.06 3.04
CA LEU A 458 -40.64 -25.16 4.37
C LEU A 458 -40.92 -26.64 4.70
N ASP A 459 -40.56 -27.10 5.90
CA ASP A 459 -40.80 -28.47 6.33
C ASP A 459 -42.29 -28.75 6.51
N ALA A 460 -43.08 -27.71 6.76
CA ALA A 460 -44.54 -27.81 6.89
C ALA A 460 -45.26 -27.50 5.57
N LYS A 461 -46.44 -28.12 5.35
CA LYS A 461 -47.36 -27.75 4.28
C LYS A 461 -47.98 -26.37 4.55
N LEU A 462 -48.28 -25.59 3.51
CA LEU A 462 -48.92 -24.28 3.63
C LEU A 462 -50.20 -24.32 4.49
N SER A 463 -51.00 -25.36 4.34
CA SER A 463 -52.21 -25.56 5.15
C SER A 463 -51.90 -25.79 6.64
N GLN A 464 -50.71 -26.33 6.97
CA GLN A 464 -50.26 -26.59 8.34
C GLN A 464 -49.69 -25.36 9.03
N MET A 465 -49.35 -24.31 8.28
CA MET A 465 -48.81 -23.07 8.82
C MET A 465 -49.89 -22.11 9.33
N THR A 466 -51.16 -22.45 9.15
CA THR A 466 -52.32 -21.65 9.58
C THR A 466 -53.29 -22.53 10.37
N THR A 467 -54.11 -21.87 11.18
CA THR A 467 -55.13 -22.56 11.98
C THR A 467 -56.54 -22.19 11.51
N GLY A 468 -57.52 -23.07 11.79
CA GLY A 468 -58.93 -22.85 11.49
C GLY A 468 -59.29 -22.96 10.00
N TRP A 469 -60.35 -22.24 9.57
CA TRP A 469 -60.88 -22.30 8.21
C TRP A 469 -59.87 -21.88 7.12
N LYS A 470 -58.86 -21.05 7.46
CA LYS A 470 -57.77 -20.66 6.55
C LYS A 470 -56.90 -21.85 6.16
N SER A 471 -56.63 -22.78 7.07
CA SER A 471 -55.92 -24.03 6.78
C SER A 471 -56.64 -24.86 5.72
N MET A 472 -57.97 -24.89 5.80
CA MET A 472 -58.82 -25.67 4.88
C MET A 472 -58.83 -25.08 3.47
N LEU A 473 -58.76 -23.74 3.33
CA LEU A 473 -58.69 -23.05 2.06
C LEU A 473 -57.32 -23.21 1.36
N LEU A 474 -56.24 -23.44 2.10
CA LEU A 474 -54.89 -23.61 1.58
C LEU A 474 -54.56 -25.05 1.18
N LYS A 475 -55.36 -26.05 1.59
CA LYS A 475 -55.15 -27.45 1.20
C LYS A 475 -55.03 -27.72 -0.30
N PRO A 476 -55.82 -27.09 -1.19
CA PRO A 476 -55.65 -27.26 -2.62
C PRO A 476 -54.31 -26.70 -3.12
N ALA A 477 -53.80 -25.62 -2.50
CA ALA A 477 -52.52 -24.99 -2.85
C ALA A 477 -51.33 -25.88 -2.47
N ASP A 478 -51.45 -26.73 -1.43
CA ASP A 478 -50.39 -27.67 -1.04
C ASP A 478 -49.95 -28.56 -2.23
N ARG A 479 -50.88 -28.92 -3.12
CA ARG A 479 -50.60 -29.76 -4.31
C ARG A 479 -49.68 -29.08 -5.32
N PHE A 480 -49.73 -27.76 -5.42
CA PHE A 480 -48.90 -26.97 -6.36
C PHE A 480 -47.50 -26.70 -5.84
N PHE A 481 -47.34 -26.67 -4.52
CA PHE A 481 -46.10 -26.29 -3.86
C PHE A 481 -45.42 -27.44 -3.11
N SER A 482 -46.03 -28.65 -3.10
CA SER A 482 -45.41 -29.82 -2.48
C SER A 482 -44.49 -30.53 -3.48
N LYS A 483 -43.29 -30.89 -3.03
CA LYS A 483 -42.36 -31.73 -3.77
C LYS A 483 -42.05 -32.99 -2.93
N ASP A 484 -42.14 -34.16 -3.57
CA ASP A 484 -41.75 -35.46 -2.99
C ASP A 484 -42.30 -35.80 -1.61
N GLY A 485 -43.55 -35.42 -1.34
CA GLY A 485 -44.33 -35.95 -0.21
C GLY A 485 -44.24 -35.19 1.10
N ALA A 486 -43.38 -34.20 1.29
CA ALA A 486 -43.30 -33.42 2.52
C ALA A 486 -42.88 -31.97 2.26
N GLY A 487 -43.60 -31.01 2.88
CA GLY A 487 -43.23 -29.58 2.89
C GLY A 487 -43.79 -28.73 1.76
N THR A 488 -43.31 -27.53 1.68
CA THR A 488 -43.71 -26.52 0.69
C THR A 488 -42.47 -25.91 0.06
N GLU A 489 -42.44 -25.81 -1.27
CA GLU A 489 -41.38 -25.13 -2.01
C GLU A 489 -41.96 -23.88 -2.72
N LEU A 490 -41.40 -22.70 -2.45
CA LEU A 490 -41.87 -21.41 -2.97
C LEU A 490 -40.72 -20.71 -3.71
N PRO A 491 -40.86 -20.44 -5.01
CA PRO A 491 -39.91 -19.59 -5.71
C PRO A 491 -40.12 -18.14 -5.28
N VAL A 492 -39.02 -17.46 -4.88
CA VAL A 492 -39.06 -16.12 -4.33
C VAL A 492 -38.13 -15.19 -5.12
N ARG A 493 -38.51 -13.94 -5.20
CA ARG A 493 -37.68 -12.87 -5.70
C ARG A 493 -37.70 -11.69 -4.74
N ILE A 494 -36.52 -11.13 -4.44
CA ILE A 494 -36.34 -9.97 -3.60
C ILE A 494 -35.62 -8.91 -4.42
N THR A 495 -36.29 -7.79 -4.68
CA THR A 495 -35.74 -6.67 -5.49
C THR A 495 -35.95 -5.35 -4.77
N GLY A 496 -35.33 -4.30 -5.27
CA GLY A 496 -35.52 -2.94 -4.76
C GLY A 496 -34.27 -2.36 -4.13
N THR A 497 -34.48 -1.54 -3.11
CA THR A 497 -33.41 -0.87 -2.37
C THR A 497 -33.44 -1.28 -0.89
N GLU A 498 -32.38 -0.93 -0.15
CA GLU A 498 -32.34 -1.16 1.30
C GLU A 498 -33.51 -0.51 2.05
N SER A 499 -33.98 0.66 1.56
CA SER A 499 -35.10 1.40 2.15
C SER A 499 -36.46 0.88 1.70
N GLU A 500 -36.56 0.34 0.49
CA GLU A 500 -37.81 -0.14 -0.12
C GLU A 500 -37.62 -1.54 -0.74
N PRO A 501 -37.51 -2.59 0.08
CA PRO A 501 -37.42 -3.97 -0.42
C PRO A 501 -38.77 -4.49 -0.89
N HIS A 502 -38.79 -5.07 -2.07
CA HIS A 502 -39.97 -5.73 -2.66
C HIS A 502 -39.77 -7.24 -2.60
N PHE A 503 -40.71 -7.94 -1.92
CA PHE A 503 -40.74 -9.38 -1.82
C PHE A 503 -41.87 -9.93 -2.70
N GLY A 504 -41.57 -10.86 -3.60
CA GLY A 504 -42.53 -11.46 -4.51
C GLY A 504 -42.30 -12.96 -4.67
N LEU A 505 -43.33 -13.66 -5.18
CA LEU A 505 -43.19 -15.02 -5.66
C LEU A 505 -42.77 -14.95 -7.14
N ASP A 506 -41.75 -15.73 -7.52
CA ASP A 506 -41.25 -15.82 -8.88
C ASP A 506 -41.88 -17.01 -9.62
N PHE A 507 -43.09 -16.83 -10.13
CA PHE A 507 -43.79 -17.87 -10.87
C PHE A 507 -43.30 -18.07 -12.32
N GLY A 508 -42.11 -17.58 -12.65
CA GLY A 508 -41.50 -17.75 -13.97
C GLY A 508 -42.40 -17.19 -15.09
N HIS A 509 -42.39 -15.91 -15.30
CA HIS A 509 -42.86 -15.39 -16.59
C HIS A 509 -41.93 -15.99 -17.65
N LYS A 510 -42.46 -16.80 -18.56
CA LYS A 510 -41.82 -17.16 -19.82
C LYS A 510 -41.32 -15.86 -20.44
N ASP A 511 -40.04 -15.80 -20.76
CA ASP A 511 -39.37 -14.68 -21.37
C ASP A 511 -40.29 -13.97 -22.38
N ASP A 512 -40.60 -12.70 -22.09
CA ASP A 512 -41.30 -11.83 -23.04
C ASP A 512 -40.27 -11.40 -24.10
N PRO A 513 -40.35 -11.88 -25.36
CA PRO A 513 -39.33 -11.61 -26.37
C PRO A 513 -39.25 -10.14 -26.80
N LYS A 514 -39.96 -9.24 -26.11
CA LYS A 514 -39.95 -7.79 -26.34
C LYS A 514 -38.93 -6.99 -25.51
N ALA A 515 -38.30 -7.58 -24.51
CA ALA A 515 -37.31 -6.87 -23.68
C ALA A 515 -35.91 -6.80 -24.31
N GLU A 516 -35.62 -7.62 -25.32
CA GLU A 516 -34.30 -7.68 -25.99
C GLU A 516 -34.02 -6.58 -27.04
N LYS A 517 -34.97 -5.67 -27.32
CA LYS A 517 -34.81 -4.67 -28.40
C LYS A 517 -34.31 -3.29 -27.97
N ASN A 518 -33.94 -3.08 -26.72
CA ASN A 518 -33.50 -1.75 -26.25
C ASN A 518 -32.01 -1.62 -25.87
N PHE A 519 -31.17 -2.60 -26.19
CA PHE A 519 -29.74 -2.38 -26.19
C PHE A 519 -29.20 -2.29 -27.61
N GLY A 520 -29.28 -1.07 -28.16
CA GLY A 520 -28.63 -0.72 -29.41
C GLY A 520 -27.10 -0.79 -29.24
N PRO A 521 -26.37 -1.11 -30.33
CA PRO A 521 -24.91 -1.25 -30.26
C PRO A 521 -24.28 0.11 -29.98
N ALA A 522 -23.45 0.18 -28.95
CA ALA A 522 -22.57 1.31 -28.67
C ALA A 522 -21.62 1.50 -29.86
N ALA A 523 -21.75 2.66 -30.51
CA ALA A 523 -20.96 3.10 -31.65
C ALA A 523 -19.47 3.12 -31.29
N GLN A 524 -18.68 2.42 -32.07
CA GLN A 524 -17.24 2.62 -32.22
C GLN A 524 -16.99 4.06 -32.70
N ARG A 525 -16.28 4.84 -31.89
CA ARG A 525 -15.35 5.88 -32.36
C ARG A 525 -14.28 6.13 -31.30
#